data_0e393ec4697f6b808ae27e20e53c21b4
#
_entry.id   0e393ec4697f6b808ae27e20e53c21b4
#
_cell.length_a   1.000
_cell.length_b   1.000
_cell.length_c   1.000
_cell.angle_alpha   90.00
_cell.angle_beta   90.00
_cell.angle_gamma   90.00
#
_symmetry.space_group_name_H-M   'P 1'
#
loop_
_entity.id
_entity.type
_entity.pdbx_description
1 polymer ?
#
loop_
_entity_poly.entity_id
_entity_poly.type
_entity_poly.pdbx_seq_one_letter_code
_entity_poly.pdbx_strand_id
1 'polypeptide(L)'
;MLLLACRRVVLCLAVGAAAAVATLPASAADPAQLIQSTATEVIEIIKATTPGPARQAAIQRVLQTNFDLPYMGQQALGANWNKASEAQRVRFLKAAESAEARAYSERFGQYSGQTLTVGKVTTRPNGVFIVDSQLSQSNGQPIKLQWEVRDAGQGPRITDVKVEGVSMVMTRRSDFNSYIQNNGGTVDPLINELEARAAR
;
A
#
# COMPACT_ATOMS: atom_id res chain seq x y z
N MET A 1 -78.75 47.02 -2.87
CA MET A 1 -79.00 45.61 -2.80
C MET A 1 -77.69 44.91 -3.02
N LEU A 2 -77.03 44.59 -2.00
CA LEU A 2 -76.92 43.35 -1.27
C LEU A 2 -76.34 42.19 -2.15
N LEU A 3 -75.17 41.77 -1.96
CA LEU A 3 -74.80 40.38 -1.80
C LEU A 3 -73.35 40.18 -1.33
N LEU A 4 -73.23 39.55 -0.17
CA LEU A 4 -72.06 39.07 0.46
C LEU A 4 -71.37 38.03 -0.38
N ALA A 5 -70.02 38.15 -0.54
CA ALA A 5 -69.17 37.05 -1.02
C ALA A 5 -68.26 36.58 0.07
N CYS A 6 -68.48 35.35 0.49
CA CYS A 6 -67.78 34.61 1.50
C CYS A 6 -66.35 34.23 1.03
N ARG A 7 -65.34 34.74 1.69
CA ARG A 7 -63.90 34.44 1.41
C ARG A 7 -63.48 33.23 2.23
N ARG A 8 -63.37 32.04 1.61
CA ARG A 8 -62.77 30.88 2.20
C ARG A 8 -61.26 30.96 2.06
N VAL A 9 -60.56 31.11 3.18
CA VAL A 9 -59.14 30.99 3.27
C VAL A 9 -58.79 29.50 3.42
N VAL A 10 -58.16 28.94 2.39
CA VAL A 10 -57.57 27.60 2.45
C VAL A 10 -56.15 27.70 2.92
N LEU A 11 -55.91 27.28 4.15
CA LEU A 11 -54.58 27.20 4.76
C LEU A 11 -53.92 25.91 4.31
N CYS A 12 -52.98 25.98 3.35
CA CYS A 12 -52.16 24.84 2.98
C CYS A 12 -50.99 24.70 3.98
N LEU A 13 -51.09 23.72 4.88
CA LEU A 13 -49.94 23.28 5.69
C LEU A 13 -49.00 22.48 4.79
N ALA A 14 -47.87 23.05 4.41
CA ALA A 14 -46.75 22.32 3.80
C ALA A 14 -45.95 21.63 4.90
N VAL A 15 -46.15 20.32 5.06
CA VAL A 15 -45.30 19.49 5.90
C VAL A 15 -44.00 19.22 5.15
N GLY A 16 -42.94 19.96 5.51
CA GLY A 16 -41.59 19.73 5.02
C GLY A 16 -41.02 18.46 5.66
N ALA A 17 -40.98 17.36 4.93
CA ALA A 17 -40.22 16.18 5.34
C ALA A 17 -38.71 16.48 5.19
N ALA A 18 -38.02 16.79 6.28
CA ALA A 18 -36.56 16.86 6.32
C ALA A 18 -36.01 15.42 6.24
N ALA A 19 -35.56 15.04 5.05
CA ALA A 19 -34.82 13.79 4.88
C ALA A 19 -33.49 13.92 5.59
N ALA A 20 -33.34 13.33 6.77
CA ALA A 20 -32.08 13.15 7.43
C ALA A 20 -31.22 12.21 6.60
N VAL A 21 -30.27 12.75 5.85
CA VAL A 21 -29.23 11.96 5.18
C VAL A 21 -28.33 11.43 6.30
N ALA A 22 -28.55 10.19 6.72
CA ALA A 22 -27.65 9.49 7.59
C ALA A 22 -26.34 9.28 6.84
N THR A 23 -25.33 10.12 7.12
CA THR A 23 -23.95 9.86 6.71
C THR A 23 -23.50 8.61 7.46
N LEU A 24 -23.47 7.47 6.78
CA LEU A 24 -22.80 6.28 7.29
C LEU A 24 -21.35 6.68 7.58
N PRO A 25 -20.82 6.40 8.80
CA PRO A 25 -19.42 6.60 9.05
C PRO A 25 -18.65 5.78 8.00
N ALA A 26 -17.75 6.43 7.26
CA ALA A 26 -16.80 5.71 6.42
C ALA A 26 -16.11 4.70 7.34
N SER A 27 -16.34 3.42 7.11
CA SER A 27 -15.69 2.35 7.87
C SER A 27 -14.20 2.59 7.70
N ALA A 28 -13.52 2.95 8.80
CA ALA A 28 -12.06 3.03 8.78
C ALA A 28 -11.59 1.66 8.30
N ALA A 29 -10.97 1.64 7.10
CA ALA A 29 -10.58 0.37 6.50
C ALA A 29 -9.69 -0.39 7.48
N ASP A 30 -10.08 -1.62 7.80
CA ASP A 30 -9.43 -2.46 8.80
C ASP A 30 -8.01 -2.84 8.32
N PRO A 31 -6.95 -2.49 9.07
CA PRO A 31 -5.58 -2.86 8.70
C PRO A 31 -5.38 -4.37 8.52
N ALA A 32 -6.06 -5.21 9.30
CA ALA A 32 -5.99 -6.67 9.14
C ALA A 32 -6.63 -7.11 7.83
N GLN A 33 -7.76 -6.51 7.45
CA GLN A 33 -8.41 -6.78 6.19
C GLN A 33 -7.54 -6.35 5.00
N LEU A 34 -6.85 -5.20 5.08
CA LEU A 34 -5.89 -4.78 4.06
C LEU A 34 -4.82 -5.86 3.83
N ILE A 35 -4.21 -6.37 4.91
CA ILE A 35 -3.16 -7.39 4.79
C ILE A 35 -3.74 -8.70 4.22
N GLN A 36 -4.90 -9.13 4.71
CA GLN A 36 -5.55 -10.36 4.23
C GLN A 36 -5.92 -10.27 2.75
N SER A 37 -6.52 -9.15 2.32
CA SER A 37 -6.91 -8.96 0.92
C SER A 37 -5.68 -8.85 0.01
N THR A 38 -4.63 -8.13 0.43
CA THR A 38 -3.35 -8.05 -0.30
C THR A 38 -2.75 -9.43 -0.52
N ALA A 39 -2.69 -10.27 0.52
CA ALA A 39 -2.17 -11.62 0.41
C ALA A 39 -3.01 -12.50 -0.53
N THR A 40 -4.33 -12.41 -0.43
CA THR A 40 -5.25 -13.16 -1.30
C THR A 40 -5.05 -12.74 -2.76
N GLU A 41 -5.02 -11.44 -3.05
CA GLU A 41 -4.80 -10.92 -4.40
C GLU A 41 -3.47 -11.40 -5.00
N VAL A 42 -2.39 -11.35 -4.21
CA VAL A 42 -1.07 -11.86 -4.65
C VAL A 42 -1.14 -13.36 -4.97
N ILE A 43 -1.77 -14.18 -4.13
CA ILE A 43 -1.91 -15.61 -4.35
C ILE A 43 -2.72 -15.90 -5.63
N GLU A 44 -3.79 -15.15 -5.87
CA GLU A 44 -4.59 -15.29 -7.08
C GLU A 44 -3.80 -14.91 -8.35
N ILE A 45 -3.03 -13.83 -8.30
CA ILE A 45 -2.12 -13.44 -9.39
C ILE A 45 -1.12 -14.57 -9.68
N ILE A 46 -0.52 -15.14 -8.65
CA ILE A 46 0.46 -16.25 -8.78
C ILE A 46 -0.19 -17.46 -9.46
N LYS A 47 -1.40 -17.83 -9.05
CA LYS A 47 -2.14 -18.96 -9.61
C LYS A 47 -2.57 -18.73 -11.06
N ALA A 48 -2.96 -17.49 -11.39
CA ALA A 48 -3.48 -17.12 -12.70
C ALA A 48 -2.41 -16.80 -13.74
N THR A 49 -1.14 -16.61 -13.32
CA THR A 49 -0.07 -16.14 -14.22
C THR A 49 1.21 -16.95 -14.04
N THR A 50 2.01 -17.06 -15.11
CA THR A 50 3.40 -17.54 -15.04
C THR A 50 4.37 -16.37 -14.78
N PRO A 51 5.59 -16.61 -14.25
CA PRO A 51 6.61 -15.57 -14.17
C PRO A 51 6.82 -14.89 -15.53
N GLY A 52 6.84 -13.54 -15.50
CA GLY A 52 6.98 -12.76 -16.73
C GLY A 52 6.26 -11.42 -16.65
N PRO A 53 6.19 -10.66 -17.76
CA PRO A 53 5.68 -9.29 -17.78
C PRO A 53 4.25 -9.12 -17.25
N ALA A 54 3.36 -10.10 -17.53
CA ALA A 54 1.97 -10.05 -17.05
C ALA A 54 1.88 -10.14 -15.53
N ARG A 55 2.62 -11.08 -14.90
CA ARG A 55 2.71 -11.19 -13.44
C ARG A 55 3.35 -9.95 -12.84
N GLN A 56 4.44 -9.46 -13.41
CA GLN A 56 5.11 -8.24 -12.95
C GLN A 56 4.15 -7.06 -12.95
N ALA A 57 3.42 -6.81 -14.03
CA ALA A 57 2.44 -5.72 -14.11
C ALA A 57 1.29 -5.88 -13.10
N ALA A 58 0.84 -7.11 -12.83
CA ALA A 58 -0.18 -7.37 -11.83
C ALA A 58 0.34 -7.10 -10.41
N ILE A 59 1.54 -7.58 -10.06
CA ILE A 59 2.20 -7.29 -8.77
C ILE A 59 2.46 -5.79 -8.61
N GLN A 60 2.87 -5.10 -9.67
CA GLN A 60 3.07 -3.65 -9.63
C GLN A 60 1.79 -2.92 -9.24
N ARG A 61 0.63 -3.31 -9.78
CA ARG A 61 -0.67 -2.75 -9.36
C ARG A 61 -0.97 -2.99 -7.88
N VAL A 62 -0.69 -4.19 -7.36
CA VAL A 62 -0.84 -4.49 -5.92
C VAL A 62 0.01 -3.55 -5.08
N LEU A 63 1.28 -3.34 -5.48
CA LEU A 63 2.18 -2.41 -4.78
C LEU A 63 1.62 -0.98 -4.81
N GLN A 64 1.20 -0.48 -5.96
CA GLN A 64 0.62 0.87 -6.12
C GLN A 64 -0.67 1.07 -5.31
N THR A 65 -1.50 0.03 -5.20
CA THR A 65 -2.81 0.11 -4.55
C THR A 65 -2.70 -0.01 -3.04
N ASN A 66 -1.85 -0.90 -2.53
CA ASN A 66 -1.87 -1.30 -1.13
C ASN A 66 -0.71 -0.72 -0.30
N PHE A 67 0.36 -0.20 -0.95
CA PHE A 67 1.54 0.32 -0.28
C PHE A 67 1.68 1.84 -0.48
N ASP A 68 2.26 2.51 0.50
CA ASP A 68 2.69 3.91 0.38
C ASP A 68 4.11 3.96 -0.20
N LEU A 69 4.20 3.73 -1.52
CA LEU A 69 5.49 3.67 -2.21
C LEU A 69 6.29 4.97 -2.13
N PRO A 70 5.69 6.17 -2.21
CA PRO A 70 6.42 7.43 -2.01
C PRO A 70 7.06 7.51 -0.63
N TYR A 71 6.32 7.20 0.44
CA TYR A 71 6.84 7.20 1.80
C TYR A 71 7.95 6.15 1.96
N MET A 72 7.71 4.91 1.53
CA MET A 72 8.70 3.82 1.62
C MET A 72 9.98 4.15 0.84
N GLY A 73 9.86 4.70 -0.37
CA GLY A 73 10.99 5.12 -1.18
C GLY A 73 11.81 6.24 -0.54
N GLN A 74 11.14 7.24 0.03
CA GLN A 74 11.80 8.30 0.79
C GLN A 74 12.57 7.73 1.98
N GLN A 75 11.97 6.81 2.75
CA GLN A 75 12.63 6.16 3.88
C GLN A 75 13.80 5.30 3.44
N ALA A 76 13.66 4.57 2.34
CA ALA A 76 14.71 3.72 1.79
C ALA A 76 15.90 4.52 1.22
N LEU A 77 15.67 5.68 0.60
CA LEU A 77 16.75 6.54 0.13
C LEU A 77 17.42 7.33 1.27
N GLY A 78 16.71 7.52 2.38
CA GLY A 78 17.21 8.11 3.62
C GLY A 78 17.80 9.51 3.42
N ALA A 79 19.00 9.76 3.92
CA ALA A 79 19.66 11.07 3.81
C ALA A 79 19.93 11.50 2.36
N ASN A 80 20.02 10.55 1.43
CA ASN A 80 20.22 10.83 0.01
C ASN A 80 18.96 11.40 -0.66
N TRP A 81 17.77 11.21 -0.07
CA TRP A 81 16.53 11.83 -0.53
C TRP A 81 16.64 13.35 -0.58
N ASN A 82 17.18 13.96 0.49
CA ASN A 82 17.32 15.42 0.57
C ASN A 82 18.39 15.98 -0.38
N LYS A 83 19.33 15.15 -0.82
CA LYS A 83 20.37 15.52 -1.78
C LYS A 83 19.90 15.36 -3.24
N ALA A 84 18.88 14.53 -3.48
CA ALA A 84 18.33 14.27 -4.79
C ALA A 84 17.46 15.44 -5.26
N SER A 85 17.58 15.81 -6.53
CA SER A 85 16.67 16.74 -7.20
C SER A 85 15.26 16.12 -7.33
N GLU A 86 14.26 16.97 -7.59
CA GLU A 86 12.89 16.49 -7.80
C GLU A 86 12.82 15.47 -8.96
N ALA A 87 13.49 15.74 -10.06
CA ALA A 87 13.56 14.83 -11.21
C ALA A 87 14.19 13.47 -10.83
N GLN A 88 15.24 13.47 -10.01
CA GLN A 88 15.88 12.26 -9.53
C GLN A 88 14.96 11.48 -8.57
N ARG A 89 14.22 12.15 -7.69
CA ARG A 89 13.24 11.50 -6.80
C ARG A 89 12.14 10.80 -7.59
N VAL A 90 11.57 11.47 -8.59
CA VAL A 90 10.54 10.89 -9.46
C VAL A 90 11.08 9.66 -10.21
N ARG A 91 12.27 9.77 -10.83
CA ARG A 91 12.92 8.63 -11.51
C ARG A 91 13.21 7.49 -10.55
N PHE A 92 13.75 7.79 -9.36
CA PHE A 92 14.06 6.80 -8.35
C PHE A 92 12.82 6.02 -7.91
N LEU A 93 11.72 6.70 -7.56
CA LEU A 93 10.49 6.05 -7.13
C LEU A 93 9.95 5.09 -8.20
N LYS A 94 9.91 5.54 -9.46
CA LYS A 94 9.47 4.71 -10.58
C LYS A 94 10.38 3.51 -10.81
N ALA A 95 11.69 3.70 -10.78
CA ALA A 95 12.67 2.64 -10.97
C ALA A 95 12.63 1.61 -9.84
N ALA A 96 12.55 2.08 -8.58
CA ALA A 96 12.44 1.22 -7.40
C ALA A 96 11.15 0.38 -7.43
N GLU A 97 10.00 1.00 -7.72
CA GLU A 97 8.72 0.31 -7.85
C GLU A 97 8.80 -0.82 -8.90
N SER A 98 9.30 -0.51 -10.10
CA SER A 98 9.39 -1.49 -11.18
C SER A 98 10.37 -2.62 -10.86
N ALA A 99 11.51 -2.31 -10.24
CA ALA A 99 12.50 -3.30 -9.83
C ALA A 99 11.95 -4.23 -8.72
N GLU A 100 11.23 -3.68 -7.74
CA GLU A 100 10.58 -4.48 -6.68
C GLU A 100 9.47 -5.37 -7.27
N ALA A 101 8.61 -4.82 -8.13
CA ALA A 101 7.55 -5.61 -8.77
C ALA A 101 8.12 -6.81 -9.52
N ARG A 102 9.23 -6.62 -10.25
CA ARG A 102 9.93 -7.71 -10.92
C ARG A 102 10.50 -8.72 -9.92
N ALA A 103 11.24 -8.26 -8.92
CA ALA A 103 11.87 -9.14 -7.93
C ALA A 103 10.83 -9.99 -7.19
N TYR A 104 9.67 -9.43 -6.84
CA TYR A 104 8.57 -10.19 -6.25
C TYR A 104 7.92 -11.14 -7.24
N SER A 105 7.72 -10.74 -8.51
CA SER A 105 7.20 -11.63 -9.55
C SER A 105 8.04 -12.89 -9.72
N GLU A 106 9.36 -12.76 -9.66
CA GLU A 106 10.31 -13.86 -9.75
C GLU A 106 10.29 -14.75 -8.48
N ARG A 107 10.34 -14.14 -7.29
CA ARG A 107 10.28 -14.85 -6.00
C ARG A 107 9.01 -15.67 -5.85
N PHE A 108 7.89 -15.13 -6.26
CA PHE A 108 6.61 -15.82 -6.21
C PHE A 108 6.50 -16.96 -7.22
N GLY A 109 7.44 -17.12 -8.13
CA GLY A 109 7.59 -18.32 -8.96
C GLY A 109 7.86 -19.60 -8.15
N GLN A 110 8.33 -19.47 -6.91
CA GLN A 110 8.58 -20.59 -5.99
C GLN A 110 7.39 -20.89 -5.06
N TYR A 111 6.25 -20.25 -5.26
CA TYR A 111 5.05 -20.49 -4.47
C TYR A 111 4.57 -21.94 -4.65
N SER A 112 4.36 -22.64 -3.55
CA SER A 112 3.94 -24.04 -3.49
C SER A 112 2.77 -24.28 -2.52
N GLY A 113 1.89 -23.28 -2.37
CA GLY A 113 0.70 -23.40 -1.54
C GLY A 113 0.83 -22.79 -0.13
N GLN A 114 1.84 -21.94 0.10
CA GLN A 114 1.96 -21.21 1.36
C GLN A 114 0.71 -20.35 1.62
N THR A 115 0.33 -20.25 2.90
CA THR A 115 -0.81 -19.47 3.35
C THR A 115 -0.37 -18.42 4.35
N LEU A 116 -0.96 -17.22 4.26
CA LEU A 116 -0.79 -16.16 5.25
C LEU A 116 -1.93 -16.22 6.26
N THR A 117 -1.59 -16.31 7.54
CA THR A 117 -2.55 -16.18 8.64
C THR A 117 -2.33 -14.84 9.32
N VAL A 118 -3.32 -13.96 9.23
CA VAL A 118 -3.31 -12.66 9.91
C VAL A 118 -3.64 -12.87 11.39
N GLY A 119 -2.86 -12.23 12.26
CA GLY A 119 -2.95 -12.35 13.71
C GLY A 119 -3.36 -11.03 14.37
N LYS A 120 -2.63 -10.67 15.42
CA LYS A 120 -2.94 -9.51 16.26
C LYS A 120 -2.71 -8.19 15.52
N VAL A 121 -3.63 -7.23 15.71
CA VAL A 121 -3.43 -5.82 15.36
C VAL A 121 -3.12 -5.04 16.63
N THR A 122 -2.04 -4.26 16.59
CA THR A 122 -1.63 -3.37 17.71
C THR A 122 -1.61 -1.94 17.18
N THR A 123 -2.39 -1.07 17.81
CA THR A 123 -2.36 0.38 17.49
C THR A 123 -1.23 1.02 18.28
N ARG A 124 -0.41 1.82 17.58
CA ARG A 124 0.64 2.65 18.16
C ARG A 124 0.21 4.12 18.16
N PRO A 125 0.88 4.98 18.93
CA PRO A 125 0.70 6.42 18.82
C PRO A 125 0.80 6.91 17.37
N ASN A 126 0.13 8.03 17.05
CA ASN A 126 0.13 8.65 15.72
C ASN A 126 -0.57 7.83 14.60
N GLY A 127 -1.54 6.98 14.96
CA GLY A 127 -2.35 6.26 13.96
C GLY A 127 -1.59 5.19 13.19
N VAL A 128 -0.50 4.67 13.75
CA VAL A 128 0.26 3.57 13.17
C VAL A 128 -0.30 2.25 13.70
N PHE A 129 -0.59 1.32 12.79
CA PHE A 129 -1.01 -0.04 13.12
C PHE A 129 0.12 -1.02 12.81
N ILE A 130 0.33 -1.96 13.72
CA ILE A 130 1.20 -3.12 13.48
C ILE A 130 0.29 -4.34 13.39
N VAL A 131 0.31 -4.99 12.24
CA VAL A 131 -0.42 -6.23 11.99
C VAL A 131 0.57 -7.37 11.99
N ASP A 132 0.43 -8.30 12.94
CA ASP A 132 1.22 -9.52 12.99
C ASP A 132 0.62 -10.56 12.04
N SER A 133 1.45 -11.34 11.38
CA SER A 133 1.00 -12.48 10.58
C SER A 133 2.06 -13.57 10.52
N GLN A 134 1.67 -14.74 10.06
CA GLN A 134 2.53 -15.89 9.85
C GLN A 134 2.33 -16.45 8.45
N LEU A 135 3.45 -16.67 7.75
CA LEU A 135 3.46 -17.34 6.45
C LEU A 135 3.86 -18.80 6.67
N SER A 136 2.97 -19.73 6.30
CA SER A 136 3.27 -21.16 6.40
C SER A 136 4.43 -21.54 5.48
N GLN A 137 5.18 -22.56 5.86
CA GLN A 137 6.20 -23.18 5.01
C GLN A 137 5.87 -24.67 4.81
N SER A 138 6.27 -25.22 3.69
CA SER A 138 6.07 -26.65 3.40
C SER A 138 6.83 -27.53 4.38
N ASN A 139 8.04 -27.08 4.79
CA ASN A 139 8.93 -27.79 5.71
C ASN A 139 9.56 -26.74 6.65
N GLY A 140 9.12 -26.69 7.89
CA GLY A 140 9.73 -25.82 8.90
C GLY A 140 8.74 -24.97 9.68
N GLN A 141 9.30 -24.06 10.48
CA GLN A 141 8.50 -23.14 11.28
C GLN A 141 7.93 -22.04 10.39
N PRO A 142 6.71 -21.56 10.65
CA PRO A 142 6.14 -20.43 9.93
C PRO A 142 7.03 -19.19 10.06
N ILE A 143 7.17 -18.43 8.97
CA ILE A 143 7.86 -17.16 8.95
C ILE A 143 6.97 -16.11 9.63
N LYS A 144 7.52 -15.38 10.59
CA LYS A 144 6.83 -14.27 11.25
C LYS A 144 6.95 -13.01 10.40
N LEU A 145 5.81 -12.39 10.13
CA LEU A 145 5.71 -11.12 9.43
C LEU A 145 5.03 -10.09 10.33
N GLN A 146 5.51 -8.85 10.24
CA GLN A 146 4.82 -7.69 10.81
C GLN A 146 4.68 -6.63 9.72
N TRP A 147 3.49 -6.10 9.59
CA TRP A 147 3.15 -5.06 8.62
C TRP A 147 2.91 -3.76 9.36
N GLU A 148 3.65 -2.73 8.99
CA GLU A 148 3.33 -1.38 9.43
C GLU A 148 2.31 -0.78 8.46
N VAL A 149 1.19 -0.31 9.00
CA VAL A 149 0.10 0.27 8.23
C VAL A 149 -0.19 1.66 8.78
N ARG A 150 -0.35 2.65 7.90
CA ARG A 150 -0.71 4.03 8.25
C ARG A 150 -1.85 4.51 7.38
N ASP A 151 -2.63 5.45 7.89
CA ASP A 151 -3.55 6.19 7.04
C ASP A 151 -2.74 7.24 6.24
N ALA A 152 -2.77 7.09 4.92
CA ALA A 152 -2.11 8.00 3.97
C ALA A 152 -3.05 9.12 3.48
N GLY A 153 -4.17 9.38 4.18
CA GLY A 153 -5.17 10.38 3.80
C GLY A 153 -6.18 9.92 2.75
N GLN A 154 -5.95 8.75 2.15
CA GLN A 154 -6.86 8.08 1.21
C GLN A 154 -7.17 6.64 1.66
N GLY A 155 -7.07 6.40 2.96
CA GLY A 155 -7.21 5.10 3.60
C GLY A 155 -5.86 4.45 3.97
N PRO A 156 -5.91 3.29 4.62
CA PRO A 156 -4.71 2.62 5.12
C PRO A 156 -3.82 2.13 3.99
N ARG A 157 -2.51 2.33 4.16
CA ARG A 157 -1.45 1.86 3.26
C ARG A 157 -0.37 1.16 4.07
N ILE A 158 0.26 0.15 3.47
CA ILE A 158 1.41 -0.53 4.04
C ILE A 158 2.63 0.36 3.86
N THR A 159 3.36 0.61 4.95
CA THR A 159 4.55 1.48 4.97
C THR A 159 5.84 0.74 5.28
N ASP A 160 5.77 -0.47 5.83
CA ASP A 160 6.91 -1.38 6.00
C ASP A 160 6.42 -2.82 6.18
N VAL A 161 7.28 -3.76 5.82
CA VAL A 161 7.12 -5.18 6.11
C VAL A 161 8.37 -5.66 6.85
N LYS A 162 8.19 -6.24 8.03
CA LYS A 162 9.28 -6.91 8.74
C LYS A 162 9.15 -8.41 8.58
N VAL A 163 10.23 -9.04 8.19
CA VAL A 163 10.39 -10.48 8.07
C VAL A 163 11.30 -10.94 9.18
N GLU A 164 10.84 -11.79 10.10
CA GLU A 164 11.60 -12.22 11.29
C GLU A 164 12.20 -11.04 12.07
N GLY A 165 11.44 -9.94 12.18
CA GLY A 165 11.88 -8.73 12.89
C GLY A 165 12.73 -7.76 12.07
N VAL A 166 13.18 -8.14 10.88
CA VAL A 166 14.03 -7.29 10.01
C VAL A 166 13.15 -6.47 9.07
N SER A 167 13.22 -5.14 9.15
CA SER A 167 12.49 -4.21 8.29
C SER A 167 13.03 -4.25 6.85
N MET A 168 12.12 -4.43 5.89
CA MET A 168 12.50 -4.44 4.47
C MET A 168 12.87 -3.05 3.98
N VAL A 169 12.21 -2.01 4.46
CA VAL A 169 12.56 -0.62 4.12
C VAL A 169 13.96 -0.27 4.65
N MET A 170 14.29 -0.66 5.88
CA MET A 170 15.61 -0.39 6.44
C MET A 170 16.72 -1.22 5.77
N THR A 171 16.41 -2.45 5.36
CA THR A 171 17.31 -3.26 4.54
C THR A 171 17.60 -2.56 3.20
N ARG A 172 16.57 -2.10 2.51
CA ARG A 172 16.75 -1.32 1.26
C ARG A 172 17.53 -0.04 1.49
N ARG A 173 17.32 0.63 2.63
CA ARG A 173 18.11 1.83 2.99
C ARG A 173 19.59 1.53 3.11
N SER A 174 19.93 0.44 3.75
CA SER A 174 21.32 0.00 3.86
C SER A 174 21.92 -0.33 2.50
N ASP A 175 21.21 -1.12 1.69
CA ASP A 175 21.64 -1.53 0.36
C ASP A 175 21.86 -0.32 -0.56
N PHE A 176 20.88 0.59 -0.62
CA PHE A 176 20.93 1.76 -1.48
C PHE A 176 22.03 2.74 -1.05
N ASN A 177 22.18 2.96 0.26
CA ASN A 177 23.26 3.82 0.77
C ASN A 177 24.63 3.24 0.43
N SER A 178 24.83 1.93 0.64
CA SER A 178 26.08 1.26 0.28
C SER A 178 26.36 1.34 -1.21
N TYR A 179 25.33 1.12 -2.06
CA TYR A 179 25.48 1.23 -3.50
C TYR A 179 25.87 2.65 -3.93
N ILE A 180 25.19 3.67 -3.41
CA ILE A 180 25.47 5.08 -3.70
C ILE A 180 26.91 5.43 -3.30
N GLN A 181 27.35 5.05 -2.11
CA GLN A 181 28.72 5.35 -1.64
C GLN A 181 29.79 4.69 -2.52
N ASN A 182 29.57 3.45 -2.95
CA ASN A 182 30.50 2.70 -3.77
C ASN A 182 30.50 3.13 -5.26
N ASN A 183 29.54 3.96 -5.67
CA ASN A 183 29.36 4.37 -7.06
C ASN A 183 29.32 5.91 -7.21
N GLY A 184 30.22 6.62 -6.56
CA GLY A 184 30.43 8.04 -6.77
C GLY A 184 29.61 8.98 -5.87
N GLY A 185 28.85 8.45 -4.89
CA GLY A 185 28.16 9.25 -3.87
C GLY A 185 26.92 10.00 -4.33
N THR A 186 26.47 9.79 -5.58
CA THR A 186 25.24 10.40 -6.16
C THR A 186 24.17 9.34 -6.38
N VAL A 187 22.91 9.78 -6.55
CA VAL A 187 21.77 8.85 -6.69
C VAL A 187 21.63 8.29 -8.11
N ASP A 188 22.17 8.93 -9.13
CA ASP A 188 21.99 8.51 -10.53
C ASP A 188 22.49 7.09 -10.83
N PRO A 189 23.68 6.64 -10.36
CA PRO A 189 24.09 5.26 -10.56
C PRO A 189 23.11 4.23 -9.99
N LEU A 190 22.52 4.52 -8.80
CA LEU A 190 21.50 3.66 -8.20
C LEU A 190 20.24 3.64 -9.07
N ILE A 191 19.78 4.78 -9.55
CA ILE A 191 18.59 4.88 -10.40
C ILE A 191 18.79 4.04 -11.67
N ASN A 192 19.95 4.20 -12.34
CA ASN A 192 20.29 3.45 -13.55
C ASN A 192 20.33 1.94 -13.29
N GLU A 193 20.88 1.51 -12.16
CA GLU A 193 20.89 0.09 -11.76
C GLU A 193 19.48 -0.46 -11.51
N LEU A 194 18.61 0.32 -10.84
CA LEU A 194 17.22 -0.08 -10.61
C LEU A 194 16.44 -0.17 -11.92
N GLU A 195 16.63 0.77 -12.83
CA GLU A 195 16.04 0.74 -14.19
C GLU A 195 16.52 -0.51 -14.97
N ALA A 196 17.80 -0.83 -14.89
CA ALA A 196 18.36 -2.02 -15.51
C ALA A 196 17.79 -3.32 -14.91
N ARG A 197 17.62 -3.38 -13.59
CA ARG A 197 16.96 -4.52 -12.92
C ARG A 197 15.52 -4.68 -13.35
N ALA A 198 14.79 -3.59 -13.51
CA ALA A 198 13.40 -3.62 -13.96
C ALA A 198 13.24 -4.12 -15.39
N ALA A 199 14.26 -3.93 -16.25
CA ALA A 199 14.23 -4.28 -17.70
C ALA A 199 14.71 -5.70 -18.03
N ARG A 200 15.41 -6.39 -17.10
CA ARG A 200 15.90 -7.78 -17.30
C ARG A 200 14.75 -8.78 -17.35
#